data_6a60d373b4c79c18ebfb279d82711869
#
_entry.id   6a60d373b4c79c18ebfb279d82711869
#
_cell.length_a   1.000
_cell.length_b   1.000
_cell.length_c   1.000
_cell.angle_alpha   90.00
_cell.angle_beta   90.00
_cell.angle_gamma   90.00
#
_symmetry.space_group_name_H-M   'P 1'
#
loop_
_entity.id
_entity.type
_entity.pdbx_description
1 polymer ?
#
loop_
_entity_poly.entity_id
_entity_poly.type
_entity_poly.pdbx_seq_one_letter_code
_entity_poly.pdbx_strand_id
1 'polypeptide(L)'
;MTKRTMDIEAVLRWAYRDELPKVVGKRRALGPRSNAWHPVSRYGLYLALIDDSASDNLYGVLPDLSMNGEPHADAVKVADAVVALEAFRPEVPEGWNPIDDLGDLSGDAAGIIAAAAHWSTVSAMVPRLLIKHAILGGCPEWQGEMPMRKPVRGPNGKAVWRRRALVMIHEGDAGLGIEPEYIETVIDGYNSRRGRPYADAYQETYLDPDPRPLAISRAEYELWYAGLAWLVDELSGVLDTIALVPLSLPARPWECDAPLERRVLPSLIPQK
;
A
#
# COMPACT_ATOMS: atom_id res chain seq x y z
N MET A 1 0.87 33.53 -21.86
CA MET A 1 1.92 33.03 -20.93
C MET A 1 2.21 31.60 -21.29
N THR A 2 3.48 31.19 -21.37
CA THR A 2 3.85 29.81 -21.65
C THR A 2 3.65 29.01 -20.37
N LYS A 3 2.81 27.96 -20.41
CA LYS A 3 2.60 27.07 -19.24
C LYS A 3 3.86 26.25 -18.97
N ARG A 4 4.16 26.02 -17.68
CA ARG A 4 5.26 25.13 -17.25
C ARG A 4 4.82 23.68 -17.42
N THR A 5 5.60 22.89 -18.13
CA THR A 5 5.32 21.46 -18.32
C THR A 5 5.79 20.66 -17.12
N MET A 6 4.90 19.86 -16.49
CA MET A 6 5.19 19.03 -15.32
C MET A 6 4.42 17.70 -15.38
N ASP A 7 5.00 16.65 -14.83
CA ASP A 7 4.28 15.40 -14.55
C ASP A 7 3.40 15.54 -13.29
N ILE A 8 2.39 14.69 -13.16
CA ILE A 8 1.43 14.76 -12.07
C ILE A 8 2.07 14.54 -10.70
N GLU A 9 3.10 13.69 -10.58
CA GLU A 9 3.80 13.46 -9.33
C GLU A 9 4.56 14.72 -8.88
N ALA A 10 5.22 15.41 -9.82
CA ALA A 10 5.89 16.68 -9.54
C ALA A 10 4.90 17.78 -9.17
N VAL A 11 3.73 17.82 -9.80
CA VAL A 11 2.65 18.77 -9.46
C VAL A 11 2.11 18.51 -8.07
N LEU A 12 1.82 17.24 -7.71
CA LEU A 12 1.39 16.87 -6.37
C LEU A 12 2.44 17.22 -5.31
N ARG A 13 3.71 16.92 -5.59
CA ARG A 13 4.82 17.26 -4.68
C ARG A 13 4.91 18.76 -4.46
N TRP A 14 4.91 19.55 -5.53
CA TRP A 14 4.91 20.99 -5.45
C TRP A 14 3.69 21.53 -4.68
N ALA A 15 2.48 21.03 -4.96
CA ALA A 15 1.29 21.47 -4.27
C ALA A 15 1.32 21.17 -2.77
N TYR A 16 1.60 19.92 -2.39
CA TYR A 16 1.49 19.48 -0.98
C TYR A 16 2.73 19.78 -0.14
N ARG A 17 3.89 19.92 -0.75
CA ARG A 17 5.13 20.19 -0.03
C ARG A 17 5.47 21.68 0.02
N ASP A 18 5.27 22.40 -1.07
CA ASP A 18 5.78 23.76 -1.21
C ASP A 18 4.68 24.83 -1.10
N GLU A 19 3.46 24.58 -1.64
CA GLU A 19 2.43 25.62 -1.74
C GLU A 19 1.37 25.55 -0.61
N LEU A 20 0.72 24.42 -0.42
CA LEU A 20 -0.37 24.28 0.55
C LEU A 20 0.05 24.51 2.01
N PRO A 21 1.29 24.19 2.44
CA PRO A 21 1.75 24.51 3.78
C PRO A 21 1.75 26.01 4.11
N LYS A 22 1.82 26.90 3.11
CA LYS A 22 1.77 28.37 3.28
C LYS A 22 0.49 28.85 3.99
N VAL A 23 -0.63 28.12 3.81
CA VAL A 23 -1.94 28.48 4.43
C VAL A 23 -1.94 28.25 5.95
N VAL A 24 -1.15 27.33 6.45
CA VAL A 24 -1.23 26.89 7.87
C VAL A 24 -0.82 27.99 8.84
N GLY A 25 -0.02 28.97 8.39
CA GLY A 25 0.36 30.14 9.20
C GLY A 25 -0.81 31.03 9.62
N LYS A 26 -1.89 31.10 8.84
CA LYS A 26 -3.06 31.98 9.09
C LYS A 26 -4.20 31.32 9.91
N ARG A 27 -4.26 29.98 10.02
CA ARG A 27 -5.38 29.26 10.69
C ARG A 27 -5.16 28.94 12.16
N ARG A 28 -4.47 29.78 12.90
CA ARG A 28 -4.18 29.57 14.34
C ARG A 28 -5.36 29.81 15.30
N ALA A 29 -6.59 29.96 14.81
CA ALA A 29 -7.71 30.45 15.63
C ALA A 29 -8.92 29.49 15.75
N LEU A 30 -8.82 28.21 15.46
CA LEU A 30 -9.94 27.29 15.69
C LEU A 30 -9.47 26.01 16.39
N GLY A 31 -10.01 25.84 17.59
CA GLY A 31 -9.82 24.87 18.63
C GLY A 31 -9.41 23.42 18.30
N PRO A 32 -9.25 22.56 19.32
CA PRO A 32 -8.60 21.26 19.19
C PRO A 32 -9.44 20.29 18.36
N ARG A 33 -9.11 20.13 17.10
CA ARG A 33 -9.54 18.95 16.33
C ARG A 33 -8.47 17.90 16.51
N SER A 34 -8.78 16.90 17.33
CA SER A 34 -7.98 15.69 17.52
C SER A 34 -7.99 14.84 16.24
N ASN A 35 -7.16 15.21 15.26
CA ASN A 35 -6.91 14.38 14.10
C ASN A 35 -5.50 13.80 14.26
N ALA A 36 -5.38 12.49 14.35
CA ALA A 36 -4.10 11.79 14.57
C ALA A 36 -3.02 12.13 13.53
N TRP A 37 -3.43 12.71 12.39
CA TRP A 37 -2.55 13.20 11.32
C TRP A 37 -2.05 14.63 11.50
N HIS A 38 -2.61 15.36 12.45
CA HIS A 38 -2.16 16.71 12.76
C HIS A 38 -0.67 16.78 13.20
N PRO A 39 -0.11 15.76 13.91
CA PRO A 39 1.32 15.73 14.19
C PRO A 39 2.17 15.50 12.95
N VAL A 40 1.74 14.63 12.01
CA VAL A 40 2.50 14.33 10.77
C VAL A 40 2.50 15.54 9.83
N SER A 41 1.37 16.23 9.70
CA SER A 41 1.30 17.51 8.97
C SER A 41 2.17 18.59 9.66
N ARG A 42 2.26 18.56 11.00
CA ARG A 42 3.18 19.42 11.75
C ARG A 42 4.64 19.06 11.55
N TYR A 43 4.99 17.78 11.43
CA TYR A 43 6.37 17.39 11.08
C TYR A 43 6.74 17.86 9.67
N GLY A 44 5.82 17.88 8.71
CA GLY A 44 6.03 18.49 7.40
C GLY A 44 6.21 20.01 7.46
N LEU A 45 5.63 20.67 8.47
CA LEU A 45 5.83 22.09 8.75
C LEU A 45 7.15 22.36 9.48
N TYR A 46 7.74 21.37 10.12
CA TYR A 46 9.08 21.39 10.72
C TYR A 46 10.14 20.80 9.76
N LEU A 47 9.93 20.85 8.45
CA LEU A 47 11.05 20.89 7.50
C LEU A 47 11.74 22.24 7.73
N ALA A 48 12.33 22.32 8.91
CA ALA A 48 13.15 23.43 9.30
C ALA A 48 14.39 23.43 8.39
N LEU A 49 14.64 24.54 7.77
CA LEU A 49 15.92 24.78 7.16
C LEU A 49 16.95 24.69 8.28
N ILE A 50 17.83 23.71 8.24
CA ILE A 50 18.99 23.68 9.14
C ILE A 50 19.95 24.75 8.61
N ASP A 51 20.00 25.86 9.29
CA ASP A 51 20.93 26.94 8.96
C ASP A 51 22.07 26.97 9.98
N ASP A 52 23.20 26.45 9.57
CA ASP A 52 24.42 26.42 10.40
C ASP A 52 25.10 27.79 10.49
N SER A 53 24.61 28.81 9.78
CA SER A 53 25.25 30.13 9.72
C SER A 53 24.82 31.09 10.83
N ALA A 54 23.76 30.79 11.55
CA ALA A 54 23.24 31.65 12.61
C ALA A 54 23.92 31.34 13.96
N SER A 55 24.74 32.24 14.45
CA SER A 55 25.48 32.11 15.72
C SER A 55 24.62 31.94 16.97
N ASP A 56 23.33 32.27 16.89
CA ASP A 56 22.38 32.19 17.99
C ASP A 56 21.43 30.99 17.93
N ASN A 57 21.57 30.14 16.89
CA ASN A 57 20.74 28.95 16.72
C ASN A 57 21.43 27.73 17.32
N LEU A 58 21.23 27.50 18.60
CA LEU A 58 21.85 26.43 19.38
C LEU A 58 21.56 25.01 18.81
N TYR A 59 20.49 24.85 18.01
CA TYR A 59 20.07 23.57 17.44
C TYR A 59 20.11 23.53 15.91
N GLY A 60 20.58 24.60 15.25
CA GLY A 60 20.70 24.66 13.79
C GLY A 60 19.34 24.62 13.03
N VAL A 61 18.23 24.87 13.73
CA VAL A 61 16.89 24.74 13.17
C VAL A 61 16.19 26.09 13.19
N LEU A 62 16.13 26.76 12.04
CA LEU A 62 15.28 27.95 11.87
C LEU A 62 13.96 27.53 11.25
N PRO A 63 12.81 27.89 11.84
CA PRO A 63 11.54 27.76 11.15
C PRO A 63 11.57 28.69 9.93
N ASP A 64 11.35 28.14 8.74
CA ASP A 64 11.22 28.95 7.52
C ASP A 64 9.94 29.79 7.62
N LEU A 65 10.09 31.04 8.06
CA LEU A 65 9.01 32.01 8.16
C LEU A 65 8.70 32.68 6.79
N SER A 66 9.49 32.42 5.75
CA SER A 66 9.25 32.92 4.40
C SER A 66 8.08 32.23 3.70
N MET A 67 7.62 31.08 4.25
CA MET A 67 6.44 30.33 3.79
C MET A 67 5.10 31.03 4.15
N ASN A 68 5.12 32.26 4.65
CA ASN A 68 3.91 33.07 4.89
C ASN A 68 3.41 33.69 3.58
N GLY A 69 2.47 33.04 2.94
CA GLY A 69 1.86 33.51 1.71
C GLY A 69 0.51 32.87 1.44
N GLU A 70 -0.16 33.31 0.40
CA GLU A 70 -1.30 32.56 -0.13
C GLU A 70 -0.75 31.44 -1.05
N PRO A 71 -1.32 30.25 -0.98
CA PRO A 71 -0.92 29.17 -1.88
C PRO A 71 -1.27 29.57 -3.33
N HIS A 72 -0.52 29.06 -4.27
CA HIS A 72 -0.80 29.26 -5.67
C HIS A 72 -2.20 28.72 -6.03
N ALA A 73 -2.95 29.41 -6.88
CA ALA A 73 -4.30 29.02 -7.25
C ALA A 73 -4.36 27.59 -7.84
N ASP A 74 -3.38 27.21 -8.67
CA ASP A 74 -3.30 25.86 -9.21
C ASP A 74 -3.06 24.79 -8.13
N ALA A 75 -2.35 25.11 -7.04
CA ALA A 75 -2.17 24.18 -5.92
C ALA A 75 -3.48 23.94 -5.15
N VAL A 76 -4.33 24.96 -5.05
CA VAL A 76 -5.67 24.82 -4.45
C VAL A 76 -6.55 23.92 -5.33
N LYS A 77 -6.53 24.13 -6.67
CA LYS A 77 -7.25 23.26 -7.62
C LYS A 77 -6.80 21.79 -7.51
N VAL A 78 -5.49 21.56 -7.37
CA VAL A 78 -4.94 20.22 -7.15
C VAL A 78 -5.46 19.63 -5.83
N ALA A 79 -5.49 20.40 -4.75
CA ALA A 79 -6.01 19.93 -3.46
C ALA A 79 -7.51 19.58 -3.55
N ASP A 80 -8.31 20.40 -4.21
CA ASP A 80 -9.74 20.16 -4.41
C ASP A 80 -9.98 18.89 -5.23
N ALA A 81 -9.20 18.66 -6.30
CA ALA A 81 -9.26 17.44 -7.09
C ALA A 81 -8.87 16.20 -6.27
N VAL A 82 -7.83 16.29 -5.42
CA VAL A 82 -7.46 15.19 -4.52
C VAL A 82 -8.56 14.90 -3.51
N VAL A 83 -9.24 15.93 -2.97
CA VAL A 83 -10.39 15.74 -2.07
C VAL A 83 -11.55 15.06 -2.80
N ALA A 84 -11.80 15.39 -4.07
CA ALA A 84 -12.85 14.75 -4.86
C ALA A 84 -12.64 13.22 -4.99
N LEU A 85 -11.39 12.74 -4.93
CA LEU A 85 -11.07 11.31 -4.90
C LEU A 85 -11.56 10.59 -3.63
N GLU A 86 -12.06 11.27 -2.59
CA GLU A 86 -12.73 10.62 -1.47
C GLU A 86 -13.97 9.83 -1.89
N ALA A 87 -14.62 10.25 -2.98
CA ALA A 87 -15.76 9.57 -3.58
C ALA A 87 -15.36 8.46 -4.56
N PHE A 88 -14.09 8.39 -4.93
CA PHE A 88 -13.59 7.39 -5.88
C PHE A 88 -13.65 5.98 -5.27
N ARG A 89 -14.32 5.08 -5.99
CA ARG A 89 -14.46 3.68 -5.60
C ARG A 89 -14.03 2.82 -6.77
N PRO A 90 -12.75 2.43 -6.82
CA PRO A 90 -12.27 1.55 -7.87
C PRO A 90 -12.96 0.19 -7.76
N GLU A 91 -13.43 -0.31 -8.89
CA GLU A 91 -13.92 -1.68 -8.99
C GLU A 91 -12.73 -2.60 -9.20
N VAL A 92 -12.73 -3.73 -8.50
CA VAL A 92 -11.74 -4.79 -8.72
C VAL A 92 -12.19 -5.57 -9.98
N PRO A 93 -11.39 -5.61 -11.04
CA PRO A 93 -11.77 -6.32 -12.27
C PRO A 93 -11.98 -7.81 -12.01
N GLU A 94 -12.87 -8.44 -12.78
CA GLU A 94 -13.02 -9.88 -12.77
C GLU A 94 -11.69 -10.55 -13.20
N GLY A 95 -11.26 -11.54 -12.42
CA GLY A 95 -9.97 -12.20 -12.67
C GLY A 95 -8.73 -11.40 -12.24
N TRP A 96 -8.93 -10.30 -11.50
CA TRP A 96 -7.81 -9.52 -10.99
C TRP A 96 -6.88 -10.36 -10.11
N ASN A 97 -5.59 -10.35 -10.46
CA ASN A 97 -4.55 -11.06 -9.74
C ASN A 97 -3.26 -10.20 -9.68
N PRO A 98 -2.88 -9.67 -8.50
CA PRO A 98 -1.68 -8.86 -8.37
C PRO A 98 -0.39 -9.68 -8.19
N ILE A 99 -0.51 -11.03 -8.13
CA ILE A 99 0.59 -11.95 -7.80
C ILE A 99 0.75 -13.07 -8.85
N ASP A 100 0.31 -12.80 -10.08
CA ASP A 100 0.37 -13.79 -11.17
C ASP A 100 1.80 -14.20 -11.53
N ASP A 101 2.76 -13.29 -11.34
CA ASP A 101 4.19 -13.52 -11.57
C ASP A 101 4.89 -14.35 -10.48
N LEU A 102 4.24 -14.61 -9.33
CA LEU A 102 4.85 -15.32 -8.21
C LEU A 102 4.87 -16.86 -8.36
N GLY A 103 4.47 -17.37 -9.50
CA GLY A 103 4.48 -18.79 -9.79
C GLY A 103 3.34 -19.57 -9.13
N ASP A 104 3.54 -20.89 -8.90
CA ASP A 104 2.50 -21.75 -8.33
C ASP A 104 2.38 -21.58 -6.81
N LEU A 105 1.38 -20.81 -6.39
CA LEU A 105 1.01 -20.64 -4.99
C LEU A 105 0.03 -21.73 -4.50
N SER A 106 -0.38 -22.66 -5.38
CA SER A 106 -1.34 -23.72 -5.10
C SER A 106 -2.66 -23.19 -4.50
N GLY A 107 -3.24 -23.88 -3.52
CA GLY A 107 -4.52 -23.50 -2.90
C GLY A 107 -4.50 -22.18 -2.10
N ASP A 108 -3.34 -21.57 -1.89
CA ASP A 108 -3.22 -20.35 -1.09
C ASP A 108 -3.56 -19.08 -1.89
N ALA A 109 -3.41 -19.13 -3.23
CA ALA A 109 -3.55 -17.96 -4.10
C ALA A 109 -4.91 -17.25 -3.96
N ALA A 110 -6.01 -17.99 -3.97
CA ALA A 110 -7.35 -17.42 -3.88
C ALA A 110 -7.57 -16.60 -2.59
N GLY A 111 -7.09 -17.11 -1.45
CA GLY A 111 -7.18 -16.41 -0.17
C GLY A 111 -6.34 -15.14 -0.12
N ILE A 112 -5.15 -15.15 -0.74
CA ILE A 112 -4.26 -14.01 -0.83
C ILE A 112 -4.86 -12.91 -1.71
N ILE A 113 -5.37 -13.30 -2.89
CA ILE A 113 -6.02 -12.38 -3.84
C ILE A 113 -7.26 -11.75 -3.18
N ALA A 114 -8.11 -12.56 -2.53
CA ALA A 114 -9.30 -12.07 -1.83
C ALA A 114 -8.95 -11.07 -0.72
N ALA A 115 -7.88 -11.31 0.05
CA ALA A 115 -7.41 -10.39 1.07
C ALA A 115 -6.92 -9.06 0.47
N ALA A 116 -6.18 -9.09 -0.63
CA ALA A 116 -5.71 -7.90 -1.33
C ALA A 116 -6.87 -7.12 -1.97
N ALA A 117 -7.84 -7.81 -2.58
CA ALA A 117 -9.04 -7.21 -3.14
C ALA A 117 -9.91 -6.54 -2.05
N HIS A 118 -10.07 -7.20 -0.91
CA HIS A 118 -10.78 -6.62 0.24
C HIS A 118 -10.09 -5.33 0.72
N TRP A 119 -8.77 -5.35 0.84
CA TRP A 119 -8.00 -4.16 1.19
C TRP A 119 -8.25 -3.00 0.23
N SER A 120 -8.22 -3.23 -1.09
CA SER A 120 -8.42 -2.19 -2.09
C SER A 120 -9.83 -1.59 -2.06
N THR A 121 -10.85 -2.34 -1.67
CA THR A 121 -12.24 -1.85 -1.58
C THR A 121 -12.54 -1.12 -0.27
N VAL A 122 -11.95 -1.55 0.84
CA VAL A 122 -12.20 -0.97 2.18
C VAL A 122 -11.37 0.28 2.42
N SER A 123 -10.13 0.29 1.96
CA SER A 123 -9.27 1.42 2.19
C SER A 123 -9.52 2.56 1.21
N ALA A 124 -10.71 3.14 1.18
CA ALA A 124 -11.03 4.38 0.46
C ALA A 124 -10.03 5.51 0.76
N MET A 125 -8.74 5.22 0.62
CA MET A 125 -7.62 6.00 1.10
C MET A 125 -6.79 6.58 -0.05
N VAL A 126 -7.33 6.56 -1.29
CA VAL A 126 -6.61 7.10 -2.45
C VAL A 126 -6.06 8.51 -2.20
N PRO A 127 -6.83 9.47 -1.65
CA PRO A 127 -6.28 10.78 -1.32
C PRO A 127 -5.09 10.72 -0.35
N ARG A 128 -5.20 9.89 0.70
CA ARG A 128 -4.11 9.75 1.70
C ARG A 128 -2.87 9.13 1.09
N LEU A 129 -3.06 8.14 0.23
CA LEU A 129 -1.97 7.47 -0.47
C LEU A 129 -1.23 8.45 -1.39
N LEU A 130 -1.97 9.23 -2.19
CA LEU A 130 -1.42 10.27 -3.05
C LEU A 130 -0.66 11.34 -2.26
N ILE A 131 -1.24 11.87 -1.19
CA ILE A 131 -0.62 12.88 -0.33
C ILE A 131 0.65 12.31 0.34
N LYS A 132 0.59 11.07 0.85
CA LYS A 132 1.75 10.40 1.45
C LYS A 132 2.93 10.38 0.49
N HIS A 133 2.72 9.91 -0.74
CA HIS A 133 3.79 9.79 -1.73
C HIS A 133 4.19 11.13 -2.34
N ALA A 134 3.28 12.12 -2.40
CA ALA A 134 3.62 13.49 -2.77
C ALA A 134 4.60 14.13 -1.76
N ILE A 135 4.39 13.93 -0.47
CA ILE A 135 5.23 14.51 0.60
C ILE A 135 6.54 13.72 0.77
N LEU A 136 6.46 12.40 0.89
CA LEU A 136 7.62 11.55 1.14
C LEU A 136 8.47 11.31 -0.11
N GLY A 137 7.87 11.41 -1.28
CA GLY A 137 8.44 11.02 -2.57
C GLY A 137 8.34 9.51 -2.81
N GLY A 138 8.55 9.11 -4.06
CA GLY A 138 8.46 7.71 -4.50
C GLY A 138 7.03 7.23 -4.71
N CYS A 139 6.86 5.94 -4.83
CA CYS A 139 5.58 5.25 -5.05
C CYS A 139 5.38 4.16 -3.99
N PRO A 140 4.18 3.58 -3.88
CA PRO A 140 3.98 2.38 -3.05
C PRO A 140 4.93 1.26 -3.44
N GLU A 141 5.37 0.46 -2.47
CA GLU A 141 6.25 -0.68 -2.72
C GLU A 141 5.48 -1.75 -3.51
N TRP A 142 6.13 -2.31 -4.54
CA TRP A 142 5.54 -3.34 -5.39
C TRP A 142 6.49 -4.51 -5.64
N GLN A 143 7.75 -4.37 -5.24
CA GLN A 143 8.78 -5.39 -5.36
C GLN A 143 8.76 -6.33 -4.17
N GLY A 144 9.05 -7.60 -4.40
CA GLY A 144 9.15 -8.60 -3.35
C GLY A 144 9.89 -9.84 -3.82
N GLU A 145 10.25 -10.67 -2.86
CA GLU A 145 10.92 -11.93 -3.13
C GLU A 145 9.91 -12.99 -3.55
N MET A 146 10.35 -13.91 -4.44
CA MET A 146 9.58 -15.07 -4.84
C MET A 146 9.34 -15.99 -3.63
N PRO A 147 8.09 -16.28 -3.26
CA PRO A 147 7.80 -17.17 -2.14
C PRO A 147 8.21 -18.60 -2.46
N MET A 148 8.84 -19.25 -1.51
CA MET A 148 9.18 -20.67 -1.58
C MET A 148 8.36 -21.46 -0.57
N ARG A 149 7.90 -22.65 -0.98
CA ARG A 149 7.15 -23.55 -0.10
C ARG A 149 8.10 -24.28 0.84
N LYS A 150 7.96 -24.01 2.14
CA LYS A 150 8.77 -24.63 3.19
C LYS A 150 7.92 -25.54 4.08
N PRO A 151 8.46 -26.67 4.57
CA PRO A 151 7.75 -27.54 5.49
C PRO A 151 7.58 -26.88 6.87
N VAL A 152 6.39 -26.98 7.43
CA VAL A 152 6.14 -26.62 8.83
C VAL A 152 6.87 -27.62 9.72
N ARG A 153 7.62 -27.10 10.70
CA ARG A 153 8.34 -27.91 11.68
C ARG A 153 7.72 -27.74 13.06
N GLY A 154 7.49 -28.86 13.73
CA GLY A 154 7.06 -28.86 15.13
C GLY A 154 8.17 -28.41 16.10
N PRO A 155 7.86 -28.29 17.40
CA PRO A 155 8.82 -27.91 18.43
C PRO A 155 10.05 -28.84 18.52
N ASN A 156 9.90 -30.07 18.05
CA ASN A 156 10.97 -31.08 17.99
C ASN A 156 11.82 -31.01 16.70
N GLY A 157 11.61 -29.99 15.86
CA GLY A 157 12.30 -29.79 14.58
C GLY A 157 11.85 -30.74 13.46
N LYS A 158 10.92 -31.67 13.71
CA LYS A 158 10.42 -32.64 12.74
C LYS A 158 9.29 -32.00 11.92
N ALA A 159 9.13 -32.46 10.66
CA ALA A 159 8.03 -32.05 9.80
C ALA A 159 6.67 -32.40 10.42
N VAL A 160 5.72 -31.49 10.26
CA VAL A 160 4.32 -31.69 10.67
C VAL A 160 3.59 -32.39 9.54
N TRP A 161 2.93 -33.50 9.87
CA TRP A 161 2.12 -34.28 8.93
C TRP A 161 0.65 -34.10 9.26
N ARG A 162 -0.16 -33.94 8.24
CA ARG A 162 -1.61 -33.80 8.32
C ARG A 162 -2.28 -34.81 7.42
N ARG A 163 -3.52 -35.20 7.76
CA ARG A 163 -4.39 -35.96 6.86
C ARG A 163 -5.83 -35.50 7.03
N ARG A 164 -6.61 -35.67 5.98
CA ARG A 164 -8.05 -35.45 6.03
C ARG A 164 -8.72 -36.71 6.53
N ALA A 165 -9.67 -36.58 7.43
CA ALA A 165 -10.46 -37.68 7.92
C ALA A 165 -11.90 -37.20 8.18
N LEU A 166 -12.86 -38.09 7.93
CA LEU A 166 -14.23 -37.91 8.35
C LEU A 166 -14.32 -38.17 9.85
N VAL A 167 -14.70 -37.15 10.59
CA VAL A 167 -14.94 -37.23 12.04
C VAL A 167 -16.43 -37.11 12.27
N MET A 168 -16.99 -38.06 12.99
CA MET A 168 -18.41 -38.04 13.38
C MET A 168 -18.63 -36.93 14.41
N ILE A 169 -19.53 -36.01 14.10
CA ILE A 169 -19.89 -34.88 14.98
C ILE A 169 -21.22 -35.14 15.69
N HIS A 170 -22.07 -35.97 15.09
CA HIS A 170 -23.32 -36.39 15.70
C HIS A 170 -23.54 -37.89 15.45
N GLU A 171 -23.87 -38.61 16.51
CA GLU A 171 -23.95 -40.10 16.49
C GLU A 171 -25.25 -40.60 15.81
N GLY A 172 -26.19 -39.71 15.52
CA GLY A 172 -27.50 -40.09 14.99
C GLY A 172 -28.35 -40.87 16.03
N ASP A 173 -29.58 -41.09 15.71
CA ASP A 173 -30.49 -41.92 16.50
C ASP A 173 -31.38 -42.74 15.54
N ALA A 174 -31.08 -44.03 15.45
CA ALA A 174 -31.82 -44.94 14.59
C ALA A 174 -33.30 -45.07 14.99
N GLY A 175 -33.62 -44.82 16.25
CA GLY A 175 -35.00 -44.86 16.75
C GLY A 175 -35.81 -43.62 16.30
N LEU A 176 -35.15 -42.51 16.07
CA LEU A 176 -35.75 -41.27 15.59
C LEU A 176 -35.51 -41.02 14.10
N GLY A 177 -34.85 -41.95 13.39
CA GLY A 177 -34.53 -41.80 11.97
C GLY A 177 -33.45 -40.72 11.68
N ILE A 178 -32.66 -40.38 12.69
CA ILE A 178 -31.57 -39.40 12.56
C ILE A 178 -30.30 -40.14 12.15
N GLU A 179 -29.78 -39.80 10.96
CA GLU A 179 -28.51 -40.36 10.47
C GLU A 179 -27.30 -39.71 11.17
N PRO A 180 -26.17 -40.47 11.35
CA PRO A 180 -24.95 -39.90 11.87
C PRO A 180 -24.37 -38.87 10.93
N GLU A 181 -23.94 -37.74 11.48
CA GLU A 181 -23.35 -36.62 10.74
C GLU A 181 -21.83 -36.68 10.85
N TYR A 182 -21.17 -36.59 9.68
CA TYR A 182 -19.72 -36.59 9.56
C TYR A 182 -19.24 -35.28 8.93
N ILE A 183 -18.13 -34.76 9.44
CA ILE A 183 -17.44 -33.62 8.85
C ILE A 183 -16.01 -34.03 8.46
N GLU A 184 -15.60 -33.59 7.27
CA GLU A 184 -14.20 -33.74 6.88
C GLU A 184 -13.37 -32.71 7.64
N THR A 185 -12.40 -33.18 8.41
CA THR A 185 -11.49 -32.31 9.17
C THR A 185 -10.05 -32.76 8.99
N VAL A 186 -9.12 -31.84 9.26
CA VAL A 186 -7.68 -32.09 9.20
C VAL A 186 -7.22 -32.53 10.58
N ILE A 187 -6.65 -33.73 10.65
CA ILE A 187 -6.12 -34.33 11.88
C ILE A 187 -4.62 -34.62 11.74
N ASP A 188 -3.98 -35.03 12.84
CA ASP A 188 -2.58 -35.47 12.85
C ASP A 188 -2.37 -36.63 11.86
N GLY A 189 -1.46 -36.43 10.91
CA GLY A 189 -1.08 -37.41 9.90
C GLY A 189 0.08 -38.33 10.31
N TYR A 190 0.62 -38.21 11.54
CA TYR A 190 1.74 -39.02 12.00
C TYR A 190 1.29 -40.15 12.94
N ASN A 191 1.60 -41.38 12.57
CA ASN A 191 1.34 -42.55 13.44
C ASN A 191 2.48 -42.74 14.39
N SER A 192 2.33 -42.30 15.64
CA SER A 192 3.35 -42.39 16.69
C SER A 192 3.67 -43.85 17.08
N ARG A 193 2.70 -44.78 16.95
CA ARG A 193 2.94 -46.22 17.26
C ARG A 193 3.81 -46.88 16.20
N ARG A 194 3.67 -46.50 14.94
CA ARG A 194 4.45 -47.03 13.79
C ARG A 194 5.70 -46.22 13.50
N GLY A 195 5.88 -45.07 14.12
CA GLY A 195 7.00 -44.16 13.89
C GLY A 195 7.06 -43.56 12.47
N ARG A 196 5.95 -43.52 11.71
CA ARG A 196 5.89 -43.05 10.34
C ARG A 196 4.55 -42.37 10.03
N PRO A 197 4.48 -41.48 9.00
CA PRO A 197 3.21 -40.92 8.58
C PRO A 197 2.27 -41.98 8.01
N TYR A 198 0.96 -41.70 8.06
CA TYR A 198 -0.06 -42.52 7.40
C TYR A 198 0.13 -42.43 5.88
N ALA A 199 -0.41 -43.39 5.13
CA ALA A 199 -0.24 -43.45 3.67
C ALA A 199 -0.94 -42.28 2.93
N ASP A 200 -1.99 -41.77 3.54
CA ASP A 200 -2.80 -40.62 3.06
C ASP A 200 -2.35 -39.27 3.66
N ALA A 201 -1.28 -39.28 4.47
CA ALA A 201 -0.77 -38.08 5.08
C ALA A 201 0.03 -37.22 4.09
N TYR A 202 -0.17 -35.91 4.20
CA TYR A 202 0.62 -34.91 3.50
C TYR A 202 1.42 -34.06 4.50
N GLN A 203 2.53 -33.51 4.03
CA GLN A 203 3.35 -32.63 4.85
C GLN A 203 2.75 -31.21 4.83
N GLU A 204 2.52 -30.66 6.02
CA GLU A 204 2.08 -29.29 6.14
C GLU A 204 3.20 -28.35 5.68
N THR A 205 2.86 -27.40 4.81
CA THR A 205 3.80 -26.43 4.24
C THR A 205 3.26 -25.02 4.35
N TYR A 206 4.16 -24.04 4.33
CA TYR A 206 3.83 -22.62 4.28
C TYR A 206 4.69 -21.91 3.23
N LEU A 207 4.27 -20.75 2.82
CA LEU A 207 5.01 -19.89 1.90
C LEU A 207 5.93 -18.96 2.68
N ASP A 208 7.19 -18.87 2.29
CA ASP A 208 8.20 -18.01 2.89
C ASP A 208 9.05 -17.33 1.81
N PRO A 209 9.03 -15.97 1.74
CA PRO A 209 8.18 -15.08 2.55
C PRO A 209 6.68 -15.23 2.29
N ASP A 210 5.83 -14.79 3.24
CA ASP A 210 4.37 -14.72 3.03
C ASP A 210 4.07 -13.74 1.90
N PRO A 211 3.37 -14.13 0.82
CA PRO A 211 3.09 -13.26 -0.30
C PRO A 211 1.95 -12.26 -0.06
N ARG A 212 1.18 -12.38 1.04
CA ARG A 212 0.05 -11.48 1.34
C ARG A 212 0.45 -10.00 1.46
N PRO A 213 1.53 -9.63 2.19
CA PRO A 213 1.96 -8.25 2.25
C PRO A 213 2.32 -7.68 0.87
N LEU A 214 2.95 -8.47 0.02
CA LEU A 214 3.29 -8.07 -1.34
C LEU A 214 2.04 -7.87 -2.19
N ALA A 215 1.06 -8.77 -2.13
CA ALA A 215 -0.20 -8.63 -2.84
C ALA A 215 -0.96 -7.35 -2.43
N ILE A 216 -0.97 -7.03 -1.13
CA ILE A 216 -1.57 -5.79 -0.60
C ILE A 216 -0.79 -4.56 -1.11
N SER A 217 0.53 -4.58 -1.06
CA SER A 217 1.37 -3.46 -1.54
C SER A 217 1.17 -3.20 -3.02
N ARG A 218 1.03 -4.25 -3.84
CA ARG A 218 0.72 -4.13 -5.27
C ARG A 218 -0.69 -3.58 -5.50
N ALA A 219 -1.66 -3.98 -4.69
CA ALA A 219 -3.00 -3.38 -4.71
C ALA A 219 -2.95 -1.88 -4.35
N GLU A 220 -2.13 -1.48 -3.37
CA GLU A 220 -1.90 -0.07 -3.06
C GLU A 220 -1.28 0.68 -4.23
N TYR A 221 -0.33 0.07 -4.93
CA TYR A 221 0.28 0.67 -6.11
C TYR A 221 -0.75 0.89 -7.23
N GLU A 222 -1.59 -0.10 -7.54
CA GLU A 222 -2.65 0.03 -8.55
C GLU A 222 -3.64 1.14 -8.18
N LEU A 223 -4.04 1.24 -6.90
CA LEU A 223 -4.91 2.31 -6.41
C LEU A 223 -4.26 3.69 -6.55
N TRP A 224 -2.98 3.80 -6.19
CA TRP A 224 -2.22 5.02 -6.32
C TRP A 224 -2.10 5.44 -7.79
N TYR A 225 -1.78 4.48 -8.67
CA TYR A 225 -1.71 4.72 -10.11
C TYR A 225 -3.06 5.18 -10.69
N ALA A 226 -4.15 4.51 -10.33
CA ALA A 226 -5.51 4.87 -10.76
C ALA A 226 -5.88 6.30 -10.31
N GLY A 227 -5.51 6.66 -9.08
CA GLY A 227 -5.68 8.01 -8.58
C GLY A 227 -4.87 9.05 -9.35
N LEU A 228 -3.61 8.75 -9.71
CA LEU A 228 -2.80 9.63 -10.56
C LEU A 228 -3.40 9.79 -11.96
N ALA A 229 -3.84 8.69 -12.59
CA ALA A 229 -4.46 8.73 -13.92
C ALA A 229 -5.71 9.59 -13.90
N TRP A 230 -6.58 9.41 -12.92
CA TRP A 230 -7.78 10.22 -12.74
C TRP A 230 -7.44 11.71 -12.55
N LEU A 231 -6.42 12.04 -11.76
CA LEU A 231 -5.98 13.43 -11.57
C LEU A 231 -5.42 14.05 -12.85
N VAL A 232 -4.72 13.27 -13.68
CA VAL A 232 -4.25 13.78 -14.99
C VAL A 232 -5.43 14.16 -15.86
N ASP A 233 -6.47 13.34 -15.92
CA ASP A 233 -7.65 13.59 -16.73
C ASP A 233 -8.44 14.80 -16.19
N GLU A 234 -8.67 14.87 -14.88
CA GLU A 234 -9.45 15.92 -14.22
C GLU A 234 -8.75 17.30 -14.30
N LEU A 235 -7.43 17.32 -14.09
CA LEU A 235 -6.67 18.56 -14.06
C LEU A 235 -6.17 19.01 -15.44
N SER A 236 -6.33 18.18 -16.47
CA SER A 236 -5.92 18.49 -17.83
C SER A 236 -6.69 19.72 -18.36
N GLY A 237 -5.98 20.78 -18.65
CA GLY A 237 -6.58 22.04 -19.12
C GLY A 237 -7.19 22.94 -18.02
N VAL A 238 -7.34 22.44 -16.78
CA VAL A 238 -7.90 23.19 -15.65
C VAL A 238 -6.86 24.09 -14.98
N LEU A 239 -5.59 23.65 -14.95
CA LEU A 239 -4.49 24.42 -14.39
C LEU A 239 -4.13 25.61 -15.27
N ASP A 240 -3.91 26.78 -14.65
CA ASP A 240 -3.66 28.04 -15.40
C ASP A 240 -2.21 28.15 -15.86
N THR A 241 -1.26 27.77 -14.98
CA THR A 241 0.19 27.97 -15.18
C THR A 241 0.95 26.70 -15.53
N ILE A 242 0.32 25.53 -15.31
CA ILE A 242 0.93 24.21 -15.50
C ILE A 242 0.24 23.48 -16.65
N ALA A 243 1.05 22.85 -17.50
CA ALA A 243 0.62 21.90 -18.52
C ALA A 243 1.05 20.48 -18.06
N LEU A 244 0.06 19.60 -17.83
CA LEU A 244 0.34 18.24 -17.44
C LEU A 244 0.85 17.40 -18.62
N VAL A 245 1.85 16.55 -18.33
CA VAL A 245 2.32 15.51 -19.24
C VAL A 245 1.52 14.25 -19.01
N PRO A 246 1.24 13.45 -20.04
CA PRO A 246 0.63 12.14 -19.88
C PRO A 246 1.43 11.27 -18.88
N LEU A 247 0.73 10.43 -18.12
CA LEU A 247 1.35 9.53 -17.15
C LEU A 247 2.24 8.53 -17.90
N SER A 248 3.53 8.49 -17.53
CA SER A 248 4.53 7.60 -18.15
C SER A 248 4.80 6.32 -17.35
N LEU A 249 4.21 6.20 -16.17
CA LEU A 249 4.35 5.03 -15.30
C LEU A 249 3.50 3.87 -15.81
N PRO A 250 3.97 2.62 -15.69
CA PRO A 250 3.14 1.45 -15.96
C PRO A 250 2.14 1.23 -14.82
N ALA A 251 0.93 0.78 -15.18
CA ALA A 251 -0.09 0.41 -14.20
C ALA A 251 0.33 -0.77 -13.32
N ARG A 252 1.10 -1.71 -13.89
CA ARG A 252 1.62 -2.92 -13.25
C ARG A 252 3.09 -3.09 -13.58
N PRO A 253 4.00 -2.48 -12.82
CA PRO A 253 5.42 -2.56 -13.12
C PRO A 253 6.02 -3.96 -12.98
N TRP A 254 5.39 -4.86 -12.22
CA TRP A 254 5.84 -6.26 -12.08
C TRP A 254 5.52 -7.14 -13.28
N GLU A 255 4.67 -6.69 -14.20
CA GLU A 255 4.38 -7.35 -15.45
C GLU A 255 5.30 -6.88 -16.60
N CYS A 256 6.15 -5.85 -16.33
CA CYS A 256 7.05 -5.30 -17.32
C CYS A 256 8.42 -5.97 -17.23
N ASP A 257 8.93 -6.47 -18.36
CA ASP A 257 10.27 -7.08 -18.46
C ASP A 257 11.44 -6.09 -18.24
N ALA A 258 11.18 -4.79 -18.29
CA ALA A 258 12.19 -3.77 -18.08
C ALA A 258 12.28 -3.40 -16.59
N PRO A 259 13.48 -3.50 -15.96
CA PRO A 259 13.67 -3.02 -14.62
C PRO A 259 13.42 -1.50 -14.61
N LEU A 260 12.36 -1.07 -13.96
CA LEU A 260 12.14 0.34 -13.67
C LEU A 260 13.29 0.80 -12.76
N GLU A 261 14.15 1.67 -13.29
CA GLU A 261 15.17 2.30 -12.46
C GLU A 261 14.47 2.94 -11.24
N ARG A 262 14.85 2.48 -10.06
CA ARG A 262 14.42 3.08 -8.81
C ARG A 262 14.77 4.56 -8.90
N ARG A 263 13.79 5.45 -9.02
CA ARG A 263 14.02 6.89 -8.97
C ARG A 263 14.57 7.23 -7.58
N VAL A 264 15.89 7.17 -7.47
CA VAL A 264 16.58 7.69 -6.28
C VAL A 264 16.42 9.19 -6.33
N LEU A 265 15.77 9.76 -5.33
CA LEU A 265 15.71 11.20 -5.17
C LEU A 265 17.15 11.73 -5.19
N PRO A 266 17.44 12.78 -6.00
CA PRO A 266 18.76 13.39 -5.96
C PRO A 266 19.05 13.79 -4.52
N SER A 267 20.19 13.35 -4.02
CA SER A 267 20.68 13.69 -2.69
C SER A 267 20.60 15.20 -2.50
N LEU A 268 19.93 15.64 -1.45
CA LEU A 268 19.90 17.05 -1.07
C LEU A 268 21.23 17.56 -0.52
N ILE A 269 22.25 16.69 -0.51
CA ILE A 269 23.62 17.05 -0.10
C ILE A 269 24.30 17.64 -1.32
N PRO A 270 24.65 18.92 -1.33
CA PRO A 270 25.44 19.51 -2.39
C PRO A 270 26.79 18.79 -2.43
N GLN A 271 27.12 18.18 -3.56
CA GLN A 271 28.46 17.69 -3.79
C GLN A 271 29.39 18.90 -3.84
N LYS A 272 30.40 18.90 -2.95
CA LYS A 272 31.44 19.90 -2.89
C LYS A 272 32.33 19.86 -4.14
#